data_d1d050f40d6254d572d38240f7c197e2
#
_entry.id   d1d050f40d6254d572d38240f7c197e2
#
_cell.length_a   1.000
_cell.length_b   1.000
_cell.length_c   1.000
_cell.angle_alpha   90.00
_cell.angle_beta   90.00
_cell.angle_gamma   90.00
#
_symmetry.space_group_name_H-M   'P 1'
#
loop_
_entity.id
_entity.type
_entity.pdbx_description
1 polymer ?
#
loop_
_entity_poly.entity_id
_entity_poly.type
_entity_poly.pdbx_seq_one_letter_code
_entity_poly.pdbx_strand_id
1 'polypeptide(L)'
;MHGKYEAPKSGKGGGAAILIIALAVLVVAGLGFAAWKLLGAGDRRVSVTEPSTEFTTAPTTEATTEPTTEPTTEPTTEPEPVYTNPLNGEIIDGPFTKRIFSVSINNLQDSLPHVGTNSADIYMEMFVNYSIIRGLALYTDPTDVPAIGSVRSTRVIFSQISRLFDTVMIHAGGNGSVLANAKERGVESYNIDTWDANNIYSFRDKDRSRQGYGWEHTLFARGDGIVEEAVNRGIRVDQDPDKDYGLCFTEDGTPENGEAATSVSLTFSFNGSKKDTTMVYDEALGKYVYNQYGKSMVDGATGEPEAFKNVVILLADMEFVIHGYHQADFVAGGEGYFACGGKLIPIRWKADSEEGPLRFTTLDGEPLLLNVGNSYIAIAAVGSPVTWDTGSSEAE
;
A
#
# COMPACT_ATOMS: atom_id res chain seq x y z
N MET A 1 -34.14 -29.72 -33.27
CA MET A 1 -33.27 -30.89 -33.05
C MET A 1 -32.62 -30.69 -31.66
N HIS A 2 -33.05 -31.49 -30.69
CA HIS A 2 -32.54 -31.43 -29.31
C HIS A 2 -31.43 -32.47 -29.17
N GLY A 3 -30.17 -32.04 -28.98
CA GLY A 3 -29.05 -32.89 -28.62
C GLY A 3 -28.94 -32.98 -27.09
N LYS A 4 -29.12 -34.20 -26.54
CA LYS A 4 -28.85 -34.52 -25.15
C LYS A 4 -27.35 -34.75 -24.96
N TYR A 5 -26.74 -34.09 -23.97
CA TYR A 5 -25.38 -34.35 -23.51
C TYR A 5 -25.42 -35.43 -22.42
N GLU A 6 -24.76 -36.56 -22.65
CA GLU A 6 -24.50 -37.58 -21.63
C GLU A 6 -23.15 -37.35 -20.95
N ALA A 7 -23.13 -37.41 -19.62
CA ALA A 7 -21.93 -37.26 -18.80
C ALA A 7 -21.13 -38.58 -18.73
N PRO A 8 -19.78 -38.55 -18.69
CA PRO A 8 -18.96 -39.74 -18.59
C PRO A 8 -18.95 -40.33 -17.17
N LYS A 9 -18.97 -41.67 -17.08
CA LYS A 9 -18.97 -42.44 -15.83
C LYS A 9 -17.60 -42.38 -15.11
N SER A 10 -17.63 -42.19 -13.79
CA SER A 10 -16.47 -42.19 -12.90
C SER A 10 -15.84 -43.59 -12.78
N GLY A 11 -14.51 -43.67 -13.04
CA GLY A 11 -13.72 -44.86 -12.75
C GLY A 11 -13.23 -44.85 -11.30
N LYS A 12 -13.45 -45.95 -10.57
CA LYS A 12 -12.92 -46.20 -9.23
C LYS A 12 -11.44 -46.60 -9.33
N GLY A 13 -10.52 -45.82 -8.69
CA GLY A 13 -9.11 -46.21 -8.58
C GLY A 13 -8.31 -45.14 -7.85
N GLY A 14 -8.45 -45.00 -6.53
CA GLY A 14 -7.70 -43.99 -5.78
C GLY A 14 -7.28 -44.39 -4.36
N GLY A 15 -7.45 -45.63 -3.93
CA GLY A 15 -7.16 -46.03 -2.54
C GLY A 15 -5.66 -46.29 -2.19
N ALA A 16 -4.86 -46.69 -3.18
CA ALA A 16 -3.46 -47.06 -2.92
C ALA A 16 -2.46 -45.90 -2.83
N ALA A 17 -2.72 -44.79 -3.54
CA ALA A 17 -1.83 -43.65 -3.55
C ALA A 17 -1.85 -42.83 -2.24
N ILE A 18 -3.01 -42.79 -1.58
CA ILE A 18 -3.18 -42.03 -0.32
C ILE A 18 -2.43 -42.73 0.84
N LEU A 19 -2.32 -44.04 0.84
CA LEU A 19 -1.63 -44.81 1.89
C LEU A 19 -0.09 -44.59 1.84
N ILE A 20 0.50 -44.45 0.66
CA ILE A 20 1.95 -44.25 0.48
C ILE A 20 2.36 -42.86 0.91
N ILE A 21 1.56 -41.83 0.68
CA ILE A 21 1.86 -40.46 1.09
C ILE A 21 1.79 -40.30 2.62
N ALA A 22 0.83 -40.95 3.29
CA ALA A 22 0.72 -40.93 4.76
C ALA A 22 1.90 -41.59 5.46
N LEU A 23 2.49 -42.66 4.89
CA LEU A 23 3.64 -43.36 5.45
C LEU A 23 4.94 -42.51 5.32
N ALA A 24 5.10 -41.78 4.20
CA ALA A 24 6.25 -40.89 3.96
C ALA A 24 6.31 -39.70 4.93
N VAL A 25 5.16 -39.11 5.27
CA VAL A 25 5.07 -38.00 6.22
C VAL A 25 5.43 -38.42 7.64
N LEU A 26 5.08 -39.63 8.08
CA LEU A 26 5.41 -40.14 9.40
C LEU A 26 6.91 -40.45 9.58
N VAL A 27 7.61 -40.86 8.53
CA VAL A 27 9.07 -41.12 8.57
C VAL A 27 9.87 -39.81 8.68
N VAL A 28 9.46 -38.76 7.97
CA VAL A 28 10.12 -37.44 8.00
C VAL A 28 9.92 -36.77 9.37
N ALA A 29 8.72 -36.85 9.95
CA ALA A 29 8.44 -36.32 11.29
C ALA A 29 9.22 -37.05 12.41
N GLY A 30 9.43 -38.37 12.29
CA GLY A 30 10.20 -39.16 13.26
C GLY A 30 11.69 -38.84 13.26
N LEU A 31 12.28 -38.57 12.12
CA LEU A 31 13.70 -38.21 11.99
C LEU A 31 13.98 -36.77 12.49
N GLY A 32 13.06 -35.83 12.29
CA GLY A 32 13.19 -34.46 12.80
C GLY A 32 13.16 -34.39 14.34
N PHE A 33 12.34 -35.21 14.99
CA PHE A 33 12.25 -35.25 16.47
C PHE A 33 13.49 -35.90 17.15
N ALA A 34 14.13 -36.86 16.50
CA ALA A 34 15.36 -37.48 16.98
C ALA A 34 16.58 -36.55 16.90
N ALA A 35 16.68 -35.72 15.84
CA ALA A 35 17.72 -34.72 15.66
C ALA A 35 17.62 -33.58 16.68
N TRP A 36 16.41 -33.17 17.06
CA TRP A 36 16.20 -32.11 18.06
C TRP A 36 16.59 -32.54 19.47
N LYS A 37 16.44 -33.83 19.84
CA LYS A 37 16.85 -34.35 21.17
C LYS A 37 18.37 -34.52 21.31
N LEU A 38 19.13 -34.64 20.21
CA LEU A 38 20.58 -34.83 20.25
C LEU A 38 21.38 -33.51 20.26
N LEU A 39 20.77 -32.38 19.92
CA LEU A 39 21.41 -31.07 19.85
C LEU A 39 21.12 -30.13 21.03
N GLY A 40 20.32 -30.54 21.99
CA GLY A 40 19.82 -29.71 23.08
C GLY A 40 20.37 -30.02 24.49
N ALA A 41 21.70 -30.24 24.65
CA ALA A 41 22.28 -30.31 25.99
C ALA A 41 23.73 -29.78 25.98
N GLY A 42 23.88 -28.51 26.33
CA GLY A 42 25.19 -27.86 26.45
C GLY A 42 25.09 -26.57 27.26
N ASP A 43 24.85 -26.72 28.57
CA ASP A 43 24.93 -25.61 29.53
C ASP A 43 26.41 -25.18 29.68
N ARG A 44 26.76 -23.96 29.34
CA ARG A 44 28.04 -23.31 29.68
C ARG A 44 27.76 -22.03 30.45
N ARG A 45 27.87 -22.14 31.78
CA ARG A 45 28.00 -20.98 32.68
C ARG A 45 29.38 -20.34 32.45
N VAL A 46 29.40 -19.10 32.06
CA VAL A 46 30.61 -18.26 32.08
C VAL A 46 30.59 -17.47 33.37
N SER A 47 31.56 -17.71 34.21
CA SER A 47 31.86 -16.99 35.46
C SER A 47 32.59 -15.71 35.10
N VAL A 48 32.03 -14.56 35.41
CA VAL A 48 32.70 -13.25 35.29
C VAL A 48 33.36 -12.94 36.64
N THR A 49 34.68 -12.86 36.64
CA THR A 49 35.48 -12.44 37.79
C THR A 49 35.67 -10.92 37.72
N GLU A 50 35.25 -10.20 38.74
CA GLU A 50 35.51 -8.77 38.92
C GLU A 50 36.98 -8.56 39.35
N PRO A 51 37.68 -7.55 38.86
CA PRO A 51 38.98 -7.13 39.45
C PRO A 51 38.76 -6.11 40.56
N SER A 52 39.22 -6.48 41.75
CA SER A 52 39.36 -5.62 42.92
C SER A 52 40.50 -4.62 42.69
N THR A 53 40.22 -3.32 42.82
CA THR A 53 41.24 -2.27 42.86
C THR A 53 41.36 -1.71 44.27
N GLU A 54 42.54 -1.92 44.88
CA GLU A 54 42.95 -1.34 46.13
C GLU A 54 43.15 0.15 46.05
N PHE A 55 42.66 0.89 47.05
CA PHE A 55 42.91 2.31 47.24
C PHE A 55 44.25 2.51 47.95
N THR A 56 45.14 3.26 47.28
CA THR A 56 46.34 3.80 47.93
C THR A 56 46.10 5.29 48.23
N THR A 57 46.17 5.66 49.49
CA THR A 57 46.11 7.05 49.99
C THR A 57 47.47 7.72 49.88
N ALA A 58 47.52 8.95 49.37
CA ALA A 58 48.67 9.86 49.48
C ALA A 58 48.18 11.35 49.61
N PRO A 59 48.97 12.25 50.13
CA PRO A 59 48.55 13.20 51.17
C PRO A 59 48.06 14.57 50.62
N THR A 60 47.28 15.19 51.45
CA THR A 60 46.70 16.54 51.39
C THR A 60 47.73 17.63 51.13
N THR A 61 47.45 18.47 50.12
CA THR A 61 48.04 19.81 50.00
C THR A 61 46.87 20.80 49.89
N GLU A 62 46.81 21.73 50.86
CA GLU A 62 45.85 22.85 50.84
C GLU A 62 46.13 23.77 49.64
N ALA A 63 45.11 24.07 48.87
CA ALA A 63 45.13 25.12 47.84
C ALA A 63 43.91 26.02 47.98
N THR A 64 44.22 27.29 48.11
CA THR A 64 43.46 28.53 48.17
C THR A 64 42.22 28.53 47.30
N THR A 65 41.07 28.87 47.88
CA THR A 65 39.77 29.12 47.23
C THR A 65 39.77 30.43 46.48
N GLU A 66 39.69 30.37 45.12
CA GLU A 66 39.12 31.42 44.30
C GLU A 66 37.62 31.11 44.04
N PRO A 67 36.73 32.11 43.95
CA PRO A 67 35.32 31.86 43.72
C PRO A 67 35.09 31.47 42.25
N THR A 68 34.86 30.18 42.01
CA THR A 68 34.41 29.69 40.72
C THR A 68 32.94 30.04 40.57
N THR A 69 32.63 30.94 39.62
CA THR A 69 31.27 31.12 39.09
C THR A 69 30.84 29.81 38.43
N GLU A 70 29.86 29.13 39.02
CA GLU A 70 29.21 27.98 38.41
C GLU A 70 28.56 28.46 37.08
N PRO A 71 28.81 27.77 35.95
CA PRO A 71 28.04 28.02 34.74
C PRO A 71 26.60 27.56 35.00
N THR A 72 25.65 28.49 34.97
CA THR A 72 24.22 28.21 34.92
C THR A 72 23.96 27.45 33.64
N THR A 73 23.85 26.13 33.71
CA THR A 73 23.33 25.29 32.62
C THR A 73 21.85 25.62 32.52
N GLU A 74 21.46 26.37 31.49
CA GLU A 74 20.06 26.45 31.06
C GLU A 74 19.56 25.02 30.82
N PRO A 75 18.34 24.63 31.28
CA PRO A 75 17.81 23.35 30.98
C PRO A 75 17.66 23.24 29.46
N THR A 76 18.45 22.36 28.85
CA THR A 76 18.24 21.93 27.46
C THR A 76 16.92 21.20 27.43
N THR A 77 15.85 21.86 27.02
CA THR A 77 14.57 21.24 26.77
C THR A 77 14.78 20.30 25.58
N GLU A 78 14.67 19.01 25.77
CA GLU A 78 14.64 18.06 24.65
C GLU A 78 13.50 18.50 23.71
N PRO A 79 13.72 18.56 22.39
CA PRO A 79 12.66 18.91 21.45
C PRO A 79 11.52 17.92 21.58
N GLU A 80 10.30 18.40 21.58
CA GLU A 80 9.11 17.54 21.60
C GLU A 80 9.12 16.63 20.36
N PRO A 81 8.73 15.35 20.49
CA PRO A 81 8.71 14.44 19.37
C PRO A 81 7.71 14.92 18.30
N VAL A 82 8.14 14.97 17.05
CA VAL A 82 7.27 15.25 15.90
C VAL A 82 6.73 13.94 15.37
N TYR A 83 5.42 13.83 15.28
CA TYR A 83 4.73 12.66 14.72
C TYR A 83 4.22 12.99 13.32
N THR A 84 4.30 12.01 12.42
CA THR A 84 3.86 12.17 11.04
C THR A 84 2.95 11.05 10.60
N ASN A 85 2.05 11.35 9.68
CA ASN A 85 1.25 10.38 8.96
C ASN A 85 2.19 9.49 8.11
N PRO A 86 2.18 8.16 8.30
CA PRO A 86 3.14 7.27 7.65
C PRO A 86 2.94 7.09 6.14
N LEU A 87 1.81 7.54 5.57
CA LEU A 87 1.52 7.41 4.14
C LEU A 87 1.68 8.71 3.34
N ASN A 88 1.65 9.87 4.01
CA ASN A 88 1.75 11.16 3.32
C ASN A 88 2.74 12.15 3.96
N GLY A 89 3.33 11.82 5.12
CA GLY A 89 4.34 12.62 5.80
C GLY A 89 3.81 13.87 6.53
N GLU A 90 2.51 14.14 6.50
CA GLU A 90 1.93 15.31 7.19
C GLU A 90 2.07 15.18 8.70
N ILE A 91 2.34 16.32 9.39
CA ILE A 91 2.45 16.35 10.85
C ILE A 91 1.09 16.08 11.47
N ILE A 92 1.07 15.22 12.49
CA ILE A 92 -0.13 14.86 13.27
C ILE A 92 0.09 15.13 14.76
N ASP A 93 -1.01 15.29 15.52
CA ASP A 93 -0.99 15.73 16.92
C ASP A 93 -0.44 14.70 17.92
N GLY A 94 -0.03 13.51 17.49
CA GLY A 94 0.49 12.46 18.37
C GLY A 94 0.91 11.21 17.61
N PRO A 95 1.30 10.14 18.29
CA PRO A 95 1.69 8.89 17.63
C PRO A 95 0.58 8.39 16.71
N PHE A 96 0.95 7.91 15.52
CA PHE A 96 0.02 7.25 14.63
C PHE A 96 -0.39 5.89 15.23
N THR A 97 -1.67 5.70 15.49
CA THR A 97 -2.18 4.51 16.19
C THR A 97 -3.30 3.80 15.44
N LYS A 98 -3.75 4.35 14.32
CA LYS A 98 -4.88 3.83 13.53
C LYS A 98 -4.38 2.86 12.46
N ARG A 99 -5.14 1.81 12.21
CA ARG A 99 -4.90 0.92 11.06
C ARG A 99 -5.42 1.56 9.79
N ILE A 100 -4.69 1.40 8.70
CA ILE A 100 -5.03 1.92 7.38
C ILE A 100 -6.26 1.18 6.82
N PHE A 101 -7.12 1.91 6.13
CA PHE A 101 -8.23 1.37 5.34
C PHE A 101 -7.89 1.45 3.85
N SER A 102 -8.11 0.36 3.12
CA SER A 102 -8.01 0.36 1.65
C SER A 102 -9.38 0.11 1.02
N VAL A 103 -9.76 0.93 0.04
CA VAL A 103 -11.06 0.86 -0.62
C VAL A 103 -10.87 0.57 -2.11
N SER A 104 -11.52 -0.49 -2.59
CA SER A 104 -11.48 -0.86 -4.02
C SER A 104 -12.33 0.10 -4.85
N ILE A 105 -11.70 0.94 -5.67
CA ILE A 105 -12.33 1.99 -6.47
C ILE A 105 -12.54 1.50 -7.92
N ASN A 106 -13.74 1.72 -8.43
CA ASN A 106 -14.06 1.48 -9.83
C ASN A 106 -13.39 2.54 -10.71
N ASN A 107 -12.67 2.10 -11.75
CA ASN A 107 -11.95 2.99 -12.65
C ASN A 107 -12.32 2.74 -14.13
N LEU A 108 -13.56 2.32 -14.36
CA LEU A 108 -14.12 2.26 -15.72
C LEU A 108 -14.69 3.64 -16.11
N GLN A 109 -14.59 3.99 -17.37
CA GLN A 109 -15.08 5.29 -17.89
C GLN A 109 -16.55 5.58 -17.49
N ASP A 110 -17.41 4.55 -17.52
CA ASP A 110 -18.83 4.66 -17.18
C ASP A 110 -19.10 4.82 -15.68
N SER A 111 -18.07 4.73 -14.85
CA SER A 111 -18.18 4.88 -13.37
C SER A 111 -17.72 6.25 -12.87
N LEU A 112 -17.12 7.06 -13.73
CA LEU A 112 -16.56 8.35 -13.35
C LEU A 112 -17.68 9.40 -13.12
N PRO A 113 -17.41 10.45 -12.29
CA PRO A 113 -16.18 10.71 -11.57
C PRO A 113 -15.97 9.77 -10.38
N HIS A 114 -14.73 9.67 -9.90
CA HIS A 114 -14.44 9.12 -8.58
C HIS A 114 -15.01 10.03 -7.49
N VAL A 115 -15.15 9.51 -6.28
CA VAL A 115 -15.63 10.27 -5.12
C VAL A 115 -14.79 9.93 -3.91
N GLY A 116 -14.28 10.96 -3.22
CA GLY A 116 -13.48 10.83 -2.02
C GLY A 116 -12.02 10.44 -2.27
N THR A 117 -11.57 10.37 -3.51
CA THR A 117 -10.19 9.99 -3.87
C THR A 117 -9.18 11.09 -3.56
N ASN A 118 -9.57 12.36 -3.56
CA ASN A 118 -8.70 13.46 -3.13
C ASN A 118 -8.36 13.43 -1.65
N SER A 119 -9.16 12.75 -0.83
CA SER A 119 -8.91 12.55 0.60
C SER A 119 -8.05 11.30 0.89
N ALA A 120 -7.69 10.52 -0.12
CA ALA A 120 -6.81 9.38 0.06
C ALA A 120 -5.36 9.85 0.23
N ASP A 121 -4.64 9.23 1.17
CA ASP A 121 -3.19 9.43 1.32
C ASP A 121 -2.44 8.87 0.12
N ILE A 122 -2.87 7.70 -0.37
CA ILE A 122 -2.34 7.05 -1.56
C ILE A 122 -3.49 6.55 -2.44
N TYR A 123 -3.45 6.89 -3.73
CA TYR A 123 -4.29 6.27 -4.74
C TYR A 123 -3.44 5.40 -5.67
N MET A 124 -3.73 4.11 -5.71
CA MET A 124 -3.00 3.15 -6.55
C MET A 124 -3.85 2.75 -7.75
N GLU A 125 -3.21 2.67 -8.93
CA GLU A 125 -3.86 2.24 -10.17
C GLU A 125 -3.13 1.06 -10.79
N MET A 126 -3.88 0.00 -11.21
CA MET A 126 -3.28 -1.22 -11.77
C MET A 126 -4.26 -2.08 -12.56
N PHE A 127 -3.72 -2.94 -13.43
CA PHE A 127 -4.50 -4.04 -13.96
C PHE A 127 -4.90 -5.02 -12.87
N VAL A 128 -6.16 -5.45 -12.88
CA VAL A 128 -6.68 -6.37 -11.86
C VAL A 128 -7.14 -7.71 -12.45
N ASN A 129 -7.62 -7.71 -13.69
CA ASN A 129 -7.92 -8.93 -14.46
C ASN A 129 -8.07 -8.59 -15.94
N TYR A 130 -7.55 -9.46 -16.83
CA TYR A 130 -7.56 -9.24 -18.28
C TYR A 130 -7.22 -7.79 -18.66
N SER A 131 -8.20 -7.02 -19.16
CA SER A 131 -8.07 -5.62 -19.58
C SER A 131 -8.63 -4.60 -18.58
N ILE A 132 -9.08 -5.05 -17.40
CA ILE A 132 -9.70 -4.15 -16.43
C ILE A 132 -8.65 -3.54 -15.51
N ILE A 133 -8.63 -2.22 -15.46
CA ILE A 133 -7.87 -1.43 -14.50
C ILE A 133 -8.81 -0.92 -13.40
N ARG A 134 -8.33 -0.93 -12.16
CA ARG A 134 -9.02 -0.39 -11.00
C ARG A 134 -8.09 0.45 -10.15
N GLY A 135 -8.73 1.28 -9.31
CA GLY A 135 -8.07 1.97 -8.23
C GLY A 135 -8.15 1.20 -6.91
N LEU A 136 -7.18 1.45 -6.05
CA LEU A 136 -7.19 1.13 -4.63
C LEU A 136 -6.78 2.39 -3.88
N ALA A 137 -7.69 2.96 -3.12
CA ALA A 137 -7.44 4.16 -2.32
C ALA A 137 -7.12 3.77 -0.88
N LEU A 138 -6.01 4.28 -0.32
CA LEU A 138 -5.56 4.03 1.05
C LEU A 138 -5.77 5.29 1.89
N TYR A 139 -6.34 5.10 3.07
CA TYR A 139 -6.65 6.16 4.03
C TYR A 139 -6.09 5.79 5.39
N THR A 140 -5.30 6.66 5.98
CA THR A 140 -4.89 6.54 7.40
C THR A 140 -6.05 6.83 8.34
N ASP A 141 -6.97 7.71 7.92
CA ASP A 141 -8.23 7.98 8.61
C ASP A 141 -9.35 8.35 7.61
N PRO A 142 -10.26 7.45 7.25
CA PRO A 142 -11.37 7.76 6.37
C PRO A 142 -12.55 8.46 7.07
N THR A 143 -12.52 8.65 8.39
CA THR A 143 -13.69 9.02 9.22
C THR A 143 -14.39 10.28 8.72
N ASP A 144 -13.64 11.28 8.27
CA ASP A 144 -14.18 12.55 7.77
C ASP A 144 -14.54 12.54 6.28
N VAL A 145 -14.41 11.38 5.59
CA VAL A 145 -14.75 11.26 4.16
C VAL A 145 -16.19 10.78 4.01
N PRO A 146 -17.14 11.65 3.63
CA PRO A 146 -18.58 11.34 3.66
C PRO A 146 -18.98 10.27 2.65
N ALA A 147 -18.25 10.14 1.55
CA ALA A 147 -18.47 9.14 0.51
C ALA A 147 -17.18 8.75 -0.19
N ILE A 148 -16.98 7.46 -0.41
CA ILE A 148 -15.81 6.89 -1.12
C ILE A 148 -16.31 5.91 -2.19
N GLY A 149 -15.90 6.09 -3.43
CA GLY A 149 -16.25 5.12 -4.49
C GLY A 149 -16.35 5.70 -5.92
N SER A 150 -17.08 5.00 -6.79
CA SER A 150 -17.92 3.81 -6.54
C SER A 150 -17.05 2.59 -6.20
N VAL A 151 -17.49 1.82 -5.22
CA VAL A 151 -16.74 0.66 -4.70
C VAL A 151 -16.98 -0.57 -5.57
N ARG A 152 -15.93 -1.36 -5.78
CA ARG A 152 -15.98 -2.58 -6.62
C ARG A 152 -15.38 -3.79 -5.90
N SER A 153 -15.50 -4.93 -6.59
CA SER A 153 -15.04 -6.20 -6.06
C SER A 153 -13.53 -6.24 -5.86
N THR A 154 -13.09 -6.87 -4.77
CA THR A 154 -11.67 -7.13 -4.51
C THR A 154 -11.01 -8.00 -5.59
N ARG A 155 -9.68 -7.95 -5.64
CA ARG A 155 -8.83 -8.66 -6.60
C ARG A 155 -7.56 -9.19 -5.93
N VAL A 156 -6.88 -10.14 -6.56
CA VAL A 156 -5.68 -10.78 -5.99
C VAL A 156 -4.60 -9.75 -5.65
N ILE A 157 -4.28 -8.85 -6.59
CA ILE A 157 -3.27 -7.80 -6.36
C ILE A 157 -3.64 -6.85 -5.21
N PHE A 158 -4.93 -6.60 -4.97
CA PHE A 158 -5.38 -5.79 -3.82
C PHE A 158 -5.08 -6.49 -2.49
N SER A 159 -5.19 -7.83 -2.46
CA SER A 159 -4.80 -8.61 -1.27
C SER A 159 -3.29 -8.54 -1.01
N GLN A 160 -2.47 -8.48 -2.05
CA GLN A 160 -1.01 -8.27 -1.90
C GLN A 160 -0.73 -6.90 -1.29
N ILE A 161 -1.31 -5.83 -1.86
CA ILE A 161 -1.14 -4.45 -1.37
C ILE A 161 -1.68 -4.30 0.06
N SER A 162 -2.86 -4.88 0.34
CA SER A 162 -3.44 -4.82 1.68
C SER A 162 -2.54 -5.49 2.73
N ARG A 163 -1.82 -6.54 2.36
CA ARG A 163 -0.83 -7.19 3.24
C ARG A 163 0.43 -6.33 3.42
N LEU A 164 0.93 -5.73 2.32
CA LEU A 164 2.08 -4.82 2.36
C LEU A 164 1.86 -3.64 3.31
N PHE A 165 0.65 -3.08 3.33
CA PHE A 165 0.28 -1.91 4.12
C PHE A 165 -0.55 -2.23 5.37
N ASP A 166 -0.74 -3.50 5.71
CA ASP A 166 -1.57 -3.95 6.85
C ASP A 166 -2.95 -3.28 6.89
N THR A 167 -3.67 -3.27 5.78
CA THR A 167 -4.94 -2.54 5.69
C THR A 167 -6.15 -3.38 6.06
N VAL A 168 -7.23 -2.73 6.51
CA VAL A 168 -8.59 -3.28 6.44
C VAL A 168 -9.12 -3.04 5.03
N MET A 169 -9.36 -4.10 4.25
CA MET A 169 -9.74 -3.97 2.85
C MET A 169 -11.25 -3.94 2.67
N ILE A 170 -11.76 -2.84 2.12
CA ILE A 170 -13.18 -2.59 1.83
C ILE A 170 -13.46 -2.85 0.36
N HIS A 171 -14.49 -3.66 0.08
CA HIS A 171 -14.82 -4.04 -1.29
C HIS A 171 -16.33 -4.34 -1.50
N ALA A 172 -16.76 -4.34 -2.76
CA ALA A 172 -18.10 -4.76 -3.17
C ALA A 172 -18.04 -6.14 -3.85
N GLY A 173 -18.04 -7.19 -3.04
CA GLY A 173 -17.96 -8.57 -3.51
C GLY A 173 -16.57 -8.99 -4.00
N GLY A 174 -16.54 -10.17 -4.62
CA GLY A 174 -15.33 -10.80 -5.17
C GLY A 174 -15.65 -12.21 -5.62
N ASN A 175 -14.81 -12.79 -6.51
CA ASN A 175 -14.87 -14.21 -6.82
C ASN A 175 -14.45 -15.01 -5.57
N GLY A 176 -15.06 -16.18 -5.33
CA GLY A 176 -14.76 -17.00 -4.16
C GLY A 176 -13.29 -17.39 -4.03
N SER A 177 -12.58 -17.64 -5.14
CA SER A 177 -11.14 -17.93 -5.13
C SER A 177 -10.29 -16.71 -4.76
N VAL A 178 -10.70 -15.48 -5.14
CA VAL A 178 -10.04 -14.24 -4.74
C VAL A 178 -10.22 -13.99 -3.25
N LEU A 179 -11.43 -14.20 -2.72
CA LEU A 179 -11.71 -14.07 -1.29
C LEU A 179 -10.95 -15.12 -0.46
N ALA A 180 -10.83 -16.35 -0.96
CA ALA A 180 -10.02 -17.39 -0.34
C ALA A 180 -8.53 -17.00 -0.32
N ASN A 181 -7.99 -16.47 -1.42
CA ASN A 181 -6.61 -15.98 -1.49
C ASN A 181 -6.35 -14.83 -0.51
N ALA A 182 -7.26 -13.87 -0.39
CA ALA A 182 -7.15 -12.80 0.60
C ALA A 182 -7.08 -13.35 2.03
N LYS A 183 -7.93 -14.33 2.36
CA LYS A 183 -7.95 -14.99 3.66
C LYS A 183 -6.66 -15.81 3.92
N GLU A 184 -6.15 -16.54 2.94
CA GLU A 184 -4.88 -17.27 3.03
C GLU A 184 -3.69 -16.35 3.29
N ARG A 185 -3.73 -15.14 2.72
CA ARG A 185 -2.73 -14.07 2.97
C ARG A 185 -2.91 -13.38 4.32
N GLY A 186 -3.92 -13.72 5.11
CA GLY A 186 -4.21 -13.08 6.39
C GLY A 186 -4.79 -11.67 6.26
N VAL A 187 -5.31 -11.30 5.08
CA VAL A 187 -5.92 -9.98 4.85
C VAL A 187 -7.31 -9.94 5.47
N GLU A 188 -7.50 -9.02 6.41
CA GLU A 188 -8.81 -8.70 6.97
C GLU A 188 -9.58 -7.79 6.02
N SER A 189 -10.78 -8.22 5.63
CA SER A 189 -11.60 -7.49 4.66
C SER A 189 -13.07 -7.75 4.89
N TYR A 190 -13.92 -6.84 4.40
CA TYR A 190 -15.34 -7.13 4.34
C TYR A 190 -16.03 -6.50 3.13
N ASN A 191 -17.10 -7.17 2.73
CA ASN A 191 -17.94 -6.79 1.61
C ASN A 191 -19.02 -5.80 2.09
N ILE A 192 -19.08 -4.62 1.47
CA ILE A 192 -20.10 -3.61 1.74
C ILE A 192 -21.30 -3.69 0.78
N ASP A 193 -21.28 -4.57 -0.23
CA ASP A 193 -22.42 -4.86 -1.11
C ASP A 193 -23.33 -5.91 -0.44
N THR A 194 -23.72 -5.62 0.78
CA THR A 194 -24.61 -6.41 1.61
C THR A 194 -25.75 -5.52 2.07
N TRP A 195 -26.80 -6.13 2.64
CA TRP A 195 -27.92 -5.36 3.14
C TRP A 195 -27.50 -4.48 4.33
N ASP A 196 -27.49 -3.17 4.10
CA ASP A 196 -27.31 -2.13 5.12
C ASP A 196 -28.59 -1.29 5.20
N ALA A 197 -29.50 -1.72 6.07
CA ALA A 197 -30.85 -1.16 6.16
C ALA A 197 -30.87 0.35 6.49
N ASN A 198 -29.82 0.82 7.17
CA ASN A 198 -29.73 2.21 7.66
C ASN A 198 -28.70 3.04 6.87
N ASN A 199 -28.07 2.47 5.84
CA ASN A 199 -26.94 3.07 5.12
C ASN A 199 -25.82 3.56 6.07
N ILE A 200 -25.46 2.76 7.06
CA ILE A 200 -24.48 3.11 8.09
C ILE A 200 -23.09 3.18 7.45
N TYR A 201 -22.66 2.09 6.81
CA TYR A 201 -21.31 1.97 6.22
C TYR A 201 -21.29 2.02 4.69
N SER A 202 -22.47 1.91 4.03
CA SER A 202 -22.57 1.98 2.57
C SER A 202 -23.92 2.53 2.13
N PHE A 203 -23.96 3.05 0.92
CA PHE A 203 -25.20 3.47 0.30
C PHE A 203 -25.14 3.36 -1.22
N ARG A 204 -26.33 3.26 -1.85
CA ARG A 204 -26.47 3.37 -3.30
C ARG A 204 -26.89 4.80 -3.65
N ASP A 205 -26.05 5.46 -4.48
CA ASP A 205 -26.32 6.82 -4.95
C ASP A 205 -27.51 6.82 -5.90
N LYS A 206 -28.61 7.44 -5.43
CA LYS A 206 -29.87 7.56 -6.17
C LYS A 206 -29.78 8.58 -7.31
N ASP A 207 -28.88 9.56 -7.21
CA ASP A 207 -28.68 10.57 -8.25
C ASP A 207 -27.98 9.96 -9.45
N ARG A 208 -26.93 9.17 -9.22
CA ARG A 208 -26.31 8.36 -10.27
C ARG A 208 -27.32 7.40 -10.93
N SER A 209 -28.14 6.73 -10.14
CA SER A 209 -29.18 5.85 -10.67
C SER A 209 -30.17 6.60 -11.57
N ARG A 210 -30.56 7.83 -11.20
CA ARG A 210 -31.44 8.68 -12.02
C ARG A 210 -30.77 9.22 -13.29
N GLN A 211 -29.44 9.37 -13.26
CA GLN A 211 -28.64 9.79 -14.41
C GLN A 211 -28.32 8.63 -15.37
N GLY A 212 -28.75 7.40 -15.03
CA GLY A 212 -28.59 6.22 -15.91
C GLY A 212 -27.29 5.46 -15.72
N TYR A 213 -26.55 5.70 -14.63
CA TYR A 213 -25.40 4.84 -14.29
C TYR A 213 -25.85 3.41 -14.02
N GLY A 214 -25.03 2.45 -14.47
CA GLY A 214 -25.23 1.03 -14.15
C GLY A 214 -25.26 0.80 -12.63
N TRP A 215 -26.06 -0.17 -12.19
CA TRP A 215 -26.21 -0.50 -10.76
C TRP A 215 -24.88 -0.67 -10.04
N GLU A 216 -23.91 -1.29 -10.71
CA GLU A 216 -22.55 -1.53 -10.20
C GLU A 216 -21.70 -0.26 -10.02
N HIS A 217 -22.15 0.89 -10.52
CA HIS A 217 -21.45 2.18 -10.43
C HIS A 217 -22.06 3.11 -9.38
N THR A 218 -23.01 2.62 -8.58
CA THR A 218 -23.79 3.43 -7.63
C THR A 218 -23.47 3.13 -6.16
N LEU A 219 -22.64 2.14 -5.82
CA LEU A 219 -22.33 1.79 -4.44
C LEU A 219 -21.15 2.62 -3.93
N PHE A 220 -21.36 3.26 -2.78
CA PHE A 220 -20.36 4.07 -2.08
C PHE A 220 -20.20 3.61 -0.63
N ALA A 221 -18.98 3.71 -0.11
CA ALA A 221 -18.70 3.57 1.31
C ALA A 221 -18.87 4.93 2.02
N ARG A 222 -19.21 4.89 3.31
CA ARG A 222 -19.13 6.02 4.25
C ARG A 222 -17.88 5.84 5.08
N GLY A 223 -17.02 6.85 5.17
CA GLY A 223 -15.77 6.73 5.86
C GLY A 223 -15.89 6.42 7.34
N ASP A 224 -16.74 7.15 8.06
CA ASP A 224 -17.06 6.89 9.46
C ASP A 224 -17.70 5.50 9.64
N GLY A 225 -18.66 5.17 8.81
CA GLY A 225 -19.39 3.91 8.88
C GLY A 225 -18.54 2.68 8.61
N ILE A 226 -17.56 2.73 7.70
CA ILE A 226 -16.67 1.58 7.48
C ILE A 226 -15.73 1.34 8.67
N VAL A 227 -15.32 2.38 9.39
CA VAL A 227 -14.52 2.23 10.60
C VAL A 227 -15.36 1.60 11.72
N GLU A 228 -16.59 2.13 11.96
CA GLU A 228 -17.52 1.59 12.96
C GLU A 228 -17.86 0.11 12.66
N GLU A 229 -18.15 -0.22 11.40
CA GLU A 229 -18.50 -1.58 11.01
C GLU A 229 -17.31 -2.55 11.17
N ALA A 230 -16.07 -2.10 10.93
CA ALA A 230 -14.87 -2.92 11.20
C ALA A 230 -14.79 -3.30 12.68
N VAL A 231 -15.01 -2.34 13.59
CA VAL A 231 -15.06 -2.57 15.04
C VAL A 231 -16.20 -3.55 15.40
N ASN A 232 -17.40 -3.34 14.84
CA ASN A 232 -18.55 -4.21 15.08
C ASN A 232 -18.33 -5.66 14.63
N ARG A 233 -17.48 -5.87 13.61
CA ARG A 233 -17.07 -7.19 13.12
C ARG A 233 -15.90 -7.80 13.90
N GLY A 234 -15.32 -7.08 14.87
CA GLY A 234 -14.15 -7.52 15.62
C GLY A 234 -12.87 -7.51 14.79
N ILE A 235 -12.83 -6.73 13.72
CA ILE A 235 -11.62 -6.49 12.93
C ILE A 235 -10.74 -5.50 13.69
N ARG A 236 -9.43 -5.78 13.76
CA ARG A 236 -8.47 -4.88 14.39
C ARG A 236 -8.42 -3.54 13.62
N VAL A 237 -8.61 -2.44 14.34
CA VAL A 237 -8.55 -1.07 13.80
C VAL A 237 -7.35 -0.27 14.33
N ASP A 238 -6.63 -0.83 15.29
CA ASP A 238 -5.40 -0.26 15.80
C ASP A 238 -4.22 -0.66 14.90
N GLN A 239 -3.25 0.24 14.73
CA GLN A 239 -2.00 -0.04 14.02
C GLN A 239 -1.20 -1.12 14.74
N ASP A 240 -0.49 -1.96 14.00
CA ASP A 240 0.60 -2.76 14.53
C ASP A 240 1.78 -1.81 14.85
N PRO A 241 2.21 -1.67 16.12
CA PRO A 241 3.25 -0.73 16.50
C PRO A 241 4.61 -1.02 15.84
N ASP A 242 4.84 -2.25 15.39
CA ASP A 242 6.07 -2.66 14.73
C ASP A 242 5.99 -2.52 13.19
N LYS A 243 4.87 -2.00 12.67
CA LYS A 243 4.67 -1.86 11.23
C LYS A 243 5.50 -0.71 10.65
N ASP A 244 6.44 -1.08 9.79
CA ASP A 244 7.15 -0.16 8.89
C ASP A 244 6.45 -0.17 7.52
N TYR A 245 6.12 1.00 6.99
CA TYR A 245 5.51 1.16 5.66
C TYR A 245 6.55 1.38 4.56
N GLY A 246 7.80 1.73 4.94
CA GLY A 246 8.93 1.89 4.03
C GLY A 246 8.99 3.23 3.29
N LEU A 247 8.06 4.15 3.55
CA LEU A 247 8.00 5.45 2.90
C LEU A 247 8.80 6.49 3.69
N CYS A 248 9.55 7.34 2.99
CA CYS A 248 10.33 8.43 3.58
C CYS A 248 9.85 9.76 2.99
N PHE A 249 9.68 10.78 3.82
CA PHE A 249 9.12 12.07 3.41
C PHE A 249 10.05 13.23 3.76
N THR A 250 9.94 14.30 2.95
CA THR A 250 10.57 15.60 3.18
C THR A 250 9.62 16.71 2.74
N GLU A 251 9.79 17.93 3.26
CA GLU A 251 8.95 19.09 2.88
C GLU A 251 9.08 19.44 1.40
N ASP A 252 10.29 19.31 0.83
CA ASP A 252 10.53 19.43 -0.61
C ASP A 252 11.23 18.18 -1.14
N GLY A 253 10.44 17.27 -1.71
CA GLY A 253 10.89 16.04 -2.37
C GLY A 253 11.14 16.23 -3.87
N THR A 254 11.17 17.45 -4.39
CA THR A 254 11.44 17.72 -5.81
C THR A 254 12.85 17.23 -6.16
N PRO A 255 13.03 16.30 -7.11
CA PRO A 255 14.35 15.77 -7.44
C PRO A 255 15.30 16.86 -7.97
N GLU A 256 16.41 17.12 -7.28
CA GLU A 256 17.37 18.17 -7.67
C GLU A 256 17.89 17.96 -9.10
N ASN A 257 18.28 16.72 -9.43
CA ASN A 257 18.85 16.32 -10.73
C ASN A 257 17.78 15.71 -11.66
N GLY A 258 16.47 15.93 -11.38
CA GLY A 258 15.41 15.40 -12.21
C GLY A 258 15.28 16.15 -13.54
N GLU A 259 14.89 15.40 -14.58
CA GLU A 259 14.51 15.98 -15.85
C GLU A 259 13.19 16.75 -15.69
N ALA A 260 13.02 17.85 -16.42
CA ALA A 260 11.74 18.56 -16.45
C ALA A 260 10.62 17.60 -16.93
N ALA A 261 9.49 17.62 -16.25
CA ALA A 261 8.35 16.74 -16.55
C ALA A 261 7.04 17.49 -16.29
N THR A 262 6.66 18.34 -17.23
CA THR A 262 5.37 19.06 -17.19
C THR A 262 4.18 18.14 -17.38
N SER A 263 4.39 16.98 -18.00
CA SER A 263 3.45 15.87 -17.96
C SER A 263 4.19 14.54 -17.92
N VAL A 264 3.58 13.52 -17.30
CA VAL A 264 4.06 12.13 -17.27
C VAL A 264 2.92 11.24 -17.75
N SER A 265 3.16 10.49 -18.81
CA SER A 265 2.19 9.58 -19.42
C SER A 265 2.64 8.13 -19.26
N LEU A 266 1.73 7.28 -18.80
CA LEU A 266 1.89 5.84 -18.71
C LEU A 266 0.84 5.18 -19.60
N THR A 267 1.29 4.30 -20.52
CA THR A 267 0.41 3.34 -21.17
C THR A 267 0.49 2.02 -20.45
N PHE A 268 -0.46 1.73 -19.55
CA PHE A 268 -0.59 0.38 -19.00
C PHE A 268 -0.73 -0.61 -20.16
N SER A 269 0.17 -1.57 -20.26
CA SER A 269 0.18 -2.53 -21.37
C SER A 269 0.48 -3.93 -20.84
N PHE A 270 -0.46 -4.84 -21.01
CA PHE A 270 -0.29 -6.25 -20.63
C PHE A 270 -1.16 -7.15 -21.49
N ASN A 271 -0.55 -8.17 -22.12
CA ASN A 271 -1.23 -9.18 -22.95
C ASN A 271 -2.21 -8.58 -23.99
N GLY A 272 -1.78 -7.50 -24.66
CA GLY A 272 -2.56 -6.83 -25.71
C GLY A 272 -3.60 -5.82 -25.22
N SER A 273 -3.86 -5.75 -23.91
CA SER A 273 -4.71 -4.72 -23.31
C SER A 273 -3.91 -3.47 -23.06
N LYS A 274 -4.53 -2.29 -23.26
CA LYS A 274 -3.89 -0.99 -23.07
C LYS A 274 -4.86 -0.01 -22.40
N LYS A 275 -4.32 0.87 -21.57
CA LYS A 275 -4.99 2.04 -21.03
C LYS A 275 -3.96 3.15 -20.81
N ASP A 276 -4.28 4.34 -21.26
CA ASP A 276 -3.46 5.53 -21.07
C ASP A 276 -3.90 6.31 -19.83
N THR A 277 -2.91 6.75 -19.06
CA THR A 277 -3.04 7.65 -17.92
C THR A 277 -1.98 8.73 -18.08
N THR A 278 -2.36 10.00 -17.88
CA THR A 278 -1.44 11.14 -17.96
C THR A 278 -1.57 11.99 -16.70
N MET A 279 -0.46 12.31 -16.08
CA MET A 279 -0.32 13.23 -14.97
C MET A 279 0.24 14.55 -15.50
N VAL A 280 -0.52 15.64 -15.40
CA VAL A 280 -0.12 16.97 -15.89
C VAL A 280 0.20 17.86 -14.68
N TYR A 281 1.42 18.39 -14.63
CA TYR A 281 1.86 19.25 -13.54
C TYR A 281 1.18 20.62 -13.63
N ASP A 282 0.51 20.99 -12.55
CA ASP A 282 -0.08 22.31 -12.35
C ASP A 282 0.76 23.08 -11.31
N GLU A 283 1.46 24.10 -11.76
CA GLU A 283 2.33 24.93 -10.90
C GLU A 283 1.55 25.63 -9.77
N ALA A 284 0.31 26.05 -10.05
CA ALA A 284 -0.49 26.77 -9.06
C ALA A 284 -0.94 25.86 -7.93
N LEU A 285 -1.22 24.59 -8.22
CA LEU A 285 -1.53 23.57 -7.24
C LEU A 285 -0.26 22.94 -6.62
N GLY A 286 0.87 23.03 -7.32
CA GLY A 286 2.11 22.32 -6.98
C GLY A 286 1.91 20.80 -7.01
N LYS A 287 1.01 20.28 -7.86
CA LYS A 287 0.58 18.89 -7.95
C LYS A 287 0.43 18.45 -9.40
N TYR A 288 0.44 17.15 -9.62
CA TYR A 288 0.10 16.54 -10.90
C TYR A 288 -1.40 16.21 -10.95
N VAL A 289 -2.11 16.80 -11.92
CA VAL A 289 -3.53 16.55 -12.19
C VAL A 289 -3.69 15.26 -12.98
N TYR A 290 -4.54 14.37 -12.48
CA TYR A 290 -4.82 13.06 -13.06
C TYR A 290 -5.73 13.16 -14.28
N ASN A 291 -5.30 12.58 -15.41
CA ASN A 291 -6.05 12.53 -16.65
C ASN A 291 -6.18 11.09 -17.15
N GLN A 292 -7.38 10.72 -17.58
CA GLN A 292 -7.64 9.45 -18.24
C GLN A 292 -8.83 9.58 -19.18
N TYR A 293 -8.94 8.68 -20.16
CA TYR A 293 -10.00 8.69 -21.17
C TYR A 293 -10.12 10.05 -21.89
N GLY A 294 -8.99 10.77 -22.07
CA GLY A 294 -8.95 12.07 -22.73
C GLY A 294 -9.55 13.22 -21.93
N LYS A 295 -9.69 13.08 -20.60
CA LYS A 295 -10.27 14.09 -19.71
C LYS A 295 -9.48 14.23 -18.43
N SER A 296 -9.41 15.45 -17.89
CA SER A 296 -8.97 15.68 -16.51
C SER A 296 -10.02 15.14 -15.54
N MET A 297 -9.54 14.43 -14.53
CA MET A 297 -10.40 13.88 -13.49
C MET A 297 -10.71 14.92 -12.44
N VAL A 298 -11.92 14.83 -11.90
CA VAL A 298 -12.38 15.64 -10.77
C VAL A 298 -12.96 14.71 -9.72
N ASP A 299 -12.75 15.02 -8.45
CA ASP A 299 -13.44 14.32 -7.36
C ASP A 299 -14.91 14.76 -7.34
N GLY A 300 -15.81 13.80 -7.48
CA GLY A 300 -17.25 14.06 -7.55
C GLY A 300 -17.87 14.56 -6.24
N ALA A 301 -17.17 14.49 -5.10
CA ALA A 301 -17.62 15.06 -3.85
C ALA A 301 -17.32 16.56 -3.76
N THR A 302 -16.15 16.99 -4.24
CA THR A 302 -15.68 18.36 -4.09
C THR A 302 -15.76 19.17 -5.39
N GLY A 303 -15.73 18.51 -6.54
CA GLY A 303 -15.59 19.14 -7.85
C GLY A 303 -14.17 19.64 -8.16
N GLU A 304 -13.23 19.44 -7.23
CA GLU A 304 -11.83 19.81 -7.41
C GLU A 304 -11.08 18.80 -8.30
N PRO A 305 -10.01 19.21 -8.98
CA PRO A 305 -9.19 18.27 -9.75
C PRO A 305 -8.66 17.13 -8.87
N GLU A 306 -8.69 15.89 -9.38
CA GLU A 306 -7.93 14.80 -8.76
C GLU A 306 -6.44 15.06 -9.01
N ALA A 307 -5.71 15.42 -7.96
CA ALA A 307 -4.32 15.85 -8.05
C ALA A 307 -3.46 15.29 -6.92
N PHE A 308 -2.22 14.92 -7.28
CA PHE A 308 -1.28 14.23 -6.41
C PHE A 308 0.05 14.98 -6.33
N LYS A 309 0.60 15.05 -5.11
CA LYS A 309 1.89 15.68 -4.86
C LYS A 309 3.02 14.85 -5.43
N ASN A 310 2.92 13.53 -5.27
CA ASN A 310 3.88 12.54 -5.73
C ASN A 310 3.26 11.65 -6.80
N VAL A 311 3.98 11.38 -7.87
CA VAL A 311 3.64 10.39 -8.89
C VAL A 311 4.73 9.33 -8.92
N VAL A 312 4.37 8.10 -8.59
CA VAL A 312 5.28 6.94 -8.60
C VAL A 312 4.77 5.92 -9.62
N ILE A 313 5.62 5.47 -10.52
CA ILE A 313 5.32 4.43 -11.50
C ILE A 313 6.22 3.24 -11.22
N LEU A 314 5.63 2.10 -10.86
CA LEU A 314 6.32 0.84 -10.58
C LEU A 314 6.15 -0.09 -11.78
N LEU A 315 7.25 -0.47 -12.42
CA LEU A 315 7.27 -1.47 -13.48
C LEU A 315 7.52 -2.84 -12.83
N ALA A 316 6.47 -3.65 -12.75
CA ALA A 316 6.46 -4.92 -12.03
C ALA A 316 6.45 -6.11 -12.99
N ASP A 317 7.07 -7.21 -12.60
CA ASP A 317 6.78 -8.50 -13.22
C ASP A 317 5.38 -8.92 -12.80
N MET A 318 4.48 -9.01 -13.80
CA MET A 318 3.08 -9.32 -13.60
C MET A 318 2.72 -10.64 -14.26
N GLU A 319 1.94 -11.44 -13.57
CA GLU A 319 1.45 -12.70 -14.10
C GLU A 319 -0.06 -12.88 -13.94
N PHE A 320 -0.64 -13.74 -14.78
CA PHE A 320 -1.99 -14.21 -14.57
C PHE A 320 -2.00 -15.38 -13.58
N VAL A 321 -2.77 -15.20 -12.54
CA VAL A 321 -3.07 -16.26 -11.58
C VAL A 321 -4.54 -16.62 -11.64
N ILE A 322 -5.09 -17.27 -10.71
CA ILE A 322 -6.47 -17.73 -10.55
C ILE A 322 -7.45 -17.02 -11.52
N HIS A 323 -7.99 -17.74 -12.50
CA HIS A 323 -9.01 -17.26 -13.45
C HIS A 323 -8.68 -15.94 -14.19
N GLY A 324 -7.38 -15.68 -14.49
CA GLY A 324 -6.95 -14.49 -15.22
C GLY A 324 -6.93 -13.22 -14.39
N TYR A 325 -6.90 -13.32 -13.07
CA TYR A 325 -6.57 -12.20 -12.18
C TYR A 325 -5.07 -11.96 -12.17
N HIS A 326 -4.68 -10.71 -11.99
CA HIS A 326 -3.29 -10.30 -11.97
C HIS A 326 -2.73 -10.30 -10.56
N GLN A 327 -1.45 -10.67 -10.45
CA GLN A 327 -0.59 -10.37 -9.31
C GLN A 327 0.73 -9.78 -9.81
N ALA A 328 1.45 -9.12 -8.91
CA ALA A 328 2.78 -8.57 -9.16
C ALA A 328 3.80 -9.20 -8.20
N ASP A 329 5.05 -9.34 -8.63
CA ASP A 329 6.12 -9.76 -7.74
C ASP A 329 6.70 -8.53 -7.01
N PHE A 330 6.13 -8.20 -5.86
CA PHE A 330 6.58 -7.08 -5.05
C PHE A 330 7.93 -7.34 -4.37
N VAL A 331 8.28 -8.59 -4.10
CA VAL A 331 9.53 -8.95 -3.40
C VAL A 331 10.72 -8.93 -4.35
N ALA A 332 10.55 -9.36 -5.59
CA ALA A 332 11.57 -9.17 -6.62
C ALA A 332 11.79 -7.67 -6.88
N GLY A 333 10.72 -6.87 -6.83
CA GLY A 333 10.77 -5.44 -7.10
C GLY A 333 11.03 -5.14 -8.57
N GLY A 334 11.56 -3.94 -8.85
CA GLY A 334 11.82 -3.52 -10.22
C GLY A 334 12.36 -2.10 -10.34
N GLU A 335 12.35 -1.64 -11.58
CA GLU A 335 12.61 -0.24 -11.92
C GLU A 335 11.30 0.54 -11.96
N GLY A 336 11.40 1.86 -11.95
CA GLY A 336 10.24 2.74 -12.01
C GLY A 336 10.63 4.18 -12.19
N TYR A 337 9.66 5.06 -12.00
CA TYR A 337 9.85 6.50 -12.12
C TYR A 337 9.18 7.22 -10.96
N PHE A 338 9.77 8.31 -10.54
CA PHE A 338 9.22 9.22 -9.55
C PHE A 338 9.16 10.63 -10.12
N ALA A 339 7.99 11.27 -10.06
CA ALA A 339 7.81 12.65 -10.45
C ALA A 339 7.21 13.47 -9.29
N CYS A 340 7.80 14.63 -9.04
CA CYS A 340 7.39 15.61 -8.05
C CYS A 340 7.88 16.99 -8.46
N GLY A 341 7.10 18.06 -8.18
CA GLY A 341 7.51 19.44 -8.44
C GLY A 341 7.87 19.75 -9.90
N GLY A 342 7.21 19.09 -10.86
CA GLY A 342 7.48 19.28 -12.30
C GLY A 342 8.77 18.62 -12.79
N LYS A 343 9.37 17.71 -12.01
CA LYS A 343 10.59 16.97 -12.37
C LYS A 343 10.39 15.47 -12.22
N LEU A 344 11.18 14.67 -12.95
CA LEU A 344 11.14 13.22 -12.95
C LEU A 344 12.53 12.62 -12.85
N ILE A 345 12.65 11.51 -12.10
CA ILE A 345 13.84 10.64 -12.04
C ILE A 345 13.45 9.17 -12.19
N PRO A 346 14.33 8.33 -12.72
CA PRO A 346 14.21 6.89 -12.58
C PRO A 346 14.52 6.45 -11.15
N ILE A 347 13.83 5.40 -10.69
CA ILE A 347 13.97 4.83 -9.35
C ILE A 347 14.06 3.30 -9.40
N ARG A 348 14.41 2.70 -8.25
CA ARG A 348 14.19 1.27 -7.98
C ARG A 348 13.21 1.12 -6.82
N TRP A 349 12.53 -0.02 -6.81
CA TRP A 349 11.57 -0.33 -5.77
C TRP A 349 11.56 -1.83 -5.47
N LYS A 350 11.23 -2.20 -4.23
CA LYS A 350 10.96 -3.57 -3.83
C LYS A 350 10.23 -3.60 -2.49
N ALA A 351 9.56 -4.70 -2.20
CA ALA A 351 9.14 -5.02 -0.84
C ALA A 351 10.17 -5.95 -0.17
N ASP A 352 10.46 -5.73 1.11
CA ASP A 352 11.39 -6.57 1.86
C ASP A 352 10.81 -7.99 2.08
N SER A 353 9.47 -8.09 2.14
CA SER A 353 8.70 -9.34 2.21
C SER A 353 7.29 -9.14 1.63
N GLU A 354 6.45 -10.18 1.59
CA GLU A 354 5.03 -10.06 1.25
C GLU A 354 4.22 -9.21 2.25
N GLU A 355 4.76 -8.95 3.42
CA GLU A 355 4.19 -8.10 4.46
C GLU A 355 4.79 -6.68 4.46
N GLY A 356 5.66 -6.40 3.50
CA GLY A 356 6.38 -5.13 3.41
C GLY A 356 7.66 -5.10 4.24
N PRO A 357 8.22 -3.93 4.49
CA PRO A 357 7.83 -2.64 3.92
C PRO A 357 8.07 -2.54 2.41
N LEU A 358 7.29 -1.69 1.72
CA LEU A 358 7.52 -1.30 0.33
C LEU A 358 8.52 -0.14 0.29
N ARG A 359 9.68 -0.34 -0.32
CA ARG A 359 10.75 0.65 -0.35
C ARG A 359 10.99 1.18 -1.75
N PHE A 360 11.23 2.49 -1.81
CA PHE A 360 11.67 3.20 -3.01
C PHE A 360 13.09 3.71 -2.79
N THR A 361 13.95 3.58 -3.80
CA THR A 361 15.32 4.08 -3.76
C THR A 361 15.67 4.81 -5.06
N THR A 362 16.62 5.71 -4.99
CA THR A 362 17.30 6.25 -6.18
C THR A 362 18.10 5.13 -6.86
N LEU A 363 18.63 5.39 -8.07
CA LEU A 363 19.49 4.42 -8.75
C LEU A 363 20.81 4.15 -7.99
N ASP A 364 21.25 5.10 -7.16
CA ASP A 364 22.44 4.97 -6.31
C ASP A 364 22.17 4.17 -5.02
N GLY A 365 20.90 3.81 -4.77
CA GLY A 365 20.49 2.98 -3.64
C GLY A 365 20.12 3.77 -2.38
N GLU A 366 20.11 5.10 -2.44
CA GLU A 366 19.65 5.94 -1.32
C GLU A 366 18.12 5.90 -1.20
N PRO A 367 17.54 5.99 0.00
CA PRO A 367 16.11 6.10 0.18
C PRO A 367 15.51 7.26 -0.63
N LEU A 368 14.44 7.00 -1.37
CA LEU A 368 13.71 8.04 -2.07
C LEU A 368 12.90 8.87 -1.06
N LEU A 369 13.10 10.19 -1.07
CA LEU A 369 12.32 11.12 -0.27
C LEU A 369 11.12 11.61 -1.09
N LEU A 370 9.92 11.20 -0.68
CA LEU A 370 8.66 11.72 -1.21
C LEU A 370 8.41 13.12 -0.64
N ASN A 371 7.73 13.98 -1.40
CA ASN A 371 7.25 15.24 -0.87
C ASN A 371 6.07 14.99 0.09
N VAL A 372 6.00 15.74 1.20
CA VAL A 372 4.84 15.73 2.09
C VAL A 372 3.57 16.00 1.29
N GLY A 373 2.58 15.12 1.39
CA GLY A 373 1.30 15.14 0.67
C GLY A 373 0.93 13.82 0.02
N ASN A 374 -0.24 13.79 -0.60
CA ASN A 374 -0.81 12.59 -1.21
C ASN A 374 0.00 12.06 -2.42
N SER A 375 -0.09 10.76 -2.64
CA SER A 375 0.65 10.06 -3.70
C SER A 375 -0.26 9.30 -4.66
N TYR A 376 0.03 9.38 -5.95
CA TYR A 376 -0.45 8.43 -6.95
C TYR A 376 0.64 7.38 -7.20
N ILE A 377 0.27 6.09 -7.16
CA ILE A 377 1.18 4.98 -7.45
C ILE A 377 0.57 4.10 -8.54
N ALA A 378 1.20 4.06 -9.71
CA ALA A 378 0.84 3.12 -10.76
C ALA A 378 1.65 1.83 -10.63
N ILE A 379 0.99 0.68 -10.74
CA ILE A 379 1.63 -0.63 -10.84
C ILE A 379 1.36 -1.17 -12.24
N ALA A 380 2.36 -1.10 -13.12
CA ALA A 380 2.28 -1.47 -14.52
C ALA A 380 3.22 -2.64 -14.83
N ALA A 381 2.90 -3.43 -15.85
CA ALA A 381 3.79 -4.51 -16.28
C ALA A 381 5.09 -3.97 -16.86
N VAL A 382 6.19 -4.68 -16.65
CA VAL A 382 7.47 -4.42 -17.34
C VAL A 382 7.24 -4.30 -18.84
N GLY A 383 7.81 -3.25 -19.45
CA GLY A 383 7.61 -2.93 -20.86
C GLY A 383 6.39 -2.04 -21.15
N SER A 384 5.62 -1.62 -20.13
CA SER A 384 4.62 -0.56 -20.27
C SER A 384 5.32 0.77 -20.60
N PRO A 385 4.96 1.45 -21.71
CA PRO A 385 5.60 2.72 -22.07
C PRO A 385 5.34 3.81 -21.04
N VAL A 386 6.41 4.49 -20.62
CA VAL A 386 6.39 5.71 -19.83
C VAL A 386 7.05 6.81 -20.64
N THR A 387 6.38 7.94 -20.80
CA THR A 387 6.89 9.11 -21.52
C THR A 387 6.58 10.38 -20.71
N TRP A 388 7.39 11.42 -20.90
CA TRP A 388 7.15 12.71 -20.26
C TRP A 388 7.46 13.87 -21.21
N ASP A 389 6.80 15.00 -20.96
CA ASP A 389 7.02 16.25 -21.70
C ASP A 389 7.85 17.19 -20.82
N THR A 390 8.87 17.78 -21.41
CA THR A 390 9.77 18.73 -20.72
C THR A 390 9.25 20.16 -20.73
N GLY A 391 8.14 20.44 -21.43
CA GLY A 391 7.59 21.79 -21.59
C GLY A 391 8.40 22.70 -22.52
N SER A 392 9.51 22.21 -23.08
CA SER A 392 10.23 22.94 -24.14
C SER A 392 9.47 22.77 -25.45
N SER A 393 8.65 23.75 -25.82
CA SER A 393 8.25 23.88 -27.21
C SER A 393 9.51 24.13 -28.03
N GLU A 394 9.94 23.14 -28.82
CA GLU A 394 10.81 23.47 -29.96
C GLU A 394 10.04 24.49 -30.81
N ALA A 395 10.50 25.76 -30.73
CA ALA A 395 10.02 26.79 -31.64
C ALA A 395 10.57 26.41 -33.01
N GLU A 396 9.70 25.82 -33.85
CA GLU A 396 9.92 25.75 -35.30
C GLU A 396 9.89 27.15 -35.92
#